data_ea808129710d4d8b600c2ddf2c6eadd1
#
_entry.id   ea808129710d4d8b600c2ddf2c6eadd1
#
_cell.length_a   1.000
_cell.length_b   1.000
_cell.length_c   1.000
_cell.angle_alpha   90.00
_cell.angle_beta   90.00
_cell.angle_gamma   90.00
#
_symmetry.space_group_name_H-M   'P 1'
#
loop_
_entity.id
_entity.type
_entity.pdbx_description
1 polymer ?
#
loop_
_entity_poly.entity_id
_entity_poly.type
_entity_poly.pdbx_seq_one_letter_code
_entity_poly.pdbx_strand_id
1 'polypeptide(L)'
;MRIAVIGNVDSGKSTIVGVMTKSITDDGRGSARKKVFNFVHEAANGRTSSIGQEIMGFSEKNEQIQLDHQNASKNQTWAHITANSQRLVTFLDLCGHEKYLKTTMFGLVGLMPDYSMIVVGANMGVSKMTREHLGISLALGVPLFVVVTKIDIAPKNVYEETLATLQKIL
;
A
#
# COMPACT_ATOMS: atom_id res chain seq x y z
N MET A 1 -12.57 7.87 -2.47
CA MET A 1 -11.58 7.32 -3.42
C MET A 1 -10.94 6.09 -2.81
N ARG A 2 -10.87 4.97 -3.55
CA ARG A 2 -10.23 3.71 -3.11
C ARG A 2 -8.97 3.48 -3.91
N ILE A 3 -7.87 3.17 -3.24
CA ILE A 3 -6.57 2.90 -3.87
C ILE A 3 -6.13 1.49 -3.49
N ALA A 4 -6.03 0.59 -4.45
CA ALA A 4 -5.43 -0.72 -4.25
C ALA A 4 -3.91 -0.60 -4.22
N VAL A 5 -3.29 -1.10 -3.16
CA VAL A 5 -1.84 -1.11 -2.99
C VAL A 5 -1.32 -2.51 -3.33
N ILE A 6 -0.65 -2.63 -4.45
CA ILE A 6 -0.18 -3.90 -5.02
C ILE A 6 1.31 -3.84 -5.33
N GLY A 7 1.93 -4.97 -5.57
CA GLY A 7 3.36 -5.07 -5.84
C GLY A 7 3.97 -6.32 -5.19
N ASN A 8 5.23 -6.54 -5.40
CA ASN A 8 5.93 -7.72 -4.91
C ASN A 8 5.99 -7.81 -3.37
N VAL A 9 6.33 -8.99 -2.85
CA VAL A 9 6.69 -9.18 -1.42
C VAL A 9 7.85 -8.25 -1.10
N ASP A 10 7.85 -7.72 0.12
CA ASP A 10 8.89 -6.84 0.64
C ASP A 10 9.14 -5.54 -0.17
N SER A 11 8.25 -5.17 -1.08
CA SER A 11 8.33 -3.87 -1.79
C SER A 11 7.95 -2.65 -0.94
N GLY A 12 7.49 -2.83 0.29
CA GLY A 12 7.13 -1.75 1.21
C GLY A 12 5.66 -1.33 1.21
N LYS A 13 4.73 -2.11 0.63
CA LYS A 13 3.29 -1.81 0.56
C LYS A 13 2.68 -1.44 1.92
N SER A 14 2.67 -2.37 2.86
CA SER A 14 2.09 -2.16 4.20
C SER A 14 2.85 -1.10 5.00
N THR A 15 4.15 -0.90 4.73
CA THR A 15 4.94 0.16 5.36
C THR A 15 4.48 1.53 4.89
N ILE A 16 4.33 1.76 3.58
CA ILE A 16 3.87 3.05 3.06
C ILE A 16 2.43 3.34 3.50
N VAL A 17 1.54 2.34 3.51
CA VAL A 17 0.18 2.50 4.03
C VAL A 17 0.21 2.89 5.51
N GLY A 18 1.04 2.23 6.33
CA GLY A 18 1.20 2.56 7.74
C GLY A 18 1.75 3.97 7.98
N VAL A 19 2.78 4.36 7.23
CA VAL A 19 3.35 5.71 7.31
C VAL A 19 2.30 6.76 6.96
N MET A 20 1.60 6.60 5.85
CA MET A 20 0.62 7.58 5.37
C MET A 20 -0.61 7.68 6.28
N THR A 21 -1.19 6.55 6.69
CA THR A 21 -2.46 6.53 7.44
C THR A 21 -2.31 6.80 8.93
N LYS A 22 -1.13 6.55 9.49
CA LYS A 22 -0.85 6.79 10.92
C LYS A 22 0.05 8.01 11.17
N SER A 23 0.50 8.70 10.11
CA SER A 23 1.46 9.83 10.18
C SER A 23 2.68 9.54 11.06
N ILE A 24 3.23 8.35 10.91
CA ILE A 24 4.43 7.91 11.63
C ILE A 24 5.56 7.61 10.64
N THR A 25 6.78 7.78 11.07
CA THR A 25 7.95 7.29 10.31
C THR A 25 8.22 5.82 10.65
N ASP A 26 8.69 5.04 9.68
CA ASP A 26 9.15 3.67 9.94
C ASP A 26 10.57 3.69 10.53
N ASP A 27 10.84 2.77 11.43
CA ASP A 27 12.15 2.61 12.08
C ASP A 27 13.14 1.72 11.31
N GLY A 28 12.79 1.35 10.07
CA GLY A 28 13.53 0.39 9.27
C GLY A 28 13.34 -1.08 9.72
N ARG A 29 12.66 -1.32 10.85
CA ARG A 29 12.35 -2.64 11.40
C ARG A 29 10.89 -3.02 11.24
N GLY A 30 10.10 -2.17 10.56
CA GLY A 30 8.72 -2.41 10.22
C GLY A 30 7.72 -2.00 11.29
N SER A 31 8.04 -0.99 12.11
CA SER A 31 7.11 -0.43 13.09
C SER A 31 5.83 0.09 12.45
N ALA A 32 5.93 0.76 11.30
CA ALA A 32 4.78 1.29 10.58
C ALA A 32 3.85 0.17 10.06
N ARG A 33 4.41 -0.86 9.41
CA ARG A 33 3.60 -1.97 8.86
C ARG A 33 2.87 -2.77 9.95
N LYS A 34 3.46 -2.90 11.15
CA LYS A 34 2.82 -3.59 12.28
C LYS A 34 1.51 -2.92 12.73
N LYS A 35 1.35 -1.62 12.49
CA LYS A 35 0.14 -0.86 12.84
C LYS A 35 -1.04 -1.10 11.89
N VAL A 36 -0.80 -1.70 10.73
CA VAL A 36 -1.83 -1.96 9.71
C VAL A 36 -2.13 -3.44 9.51
N PHE A 37 -1.37 -4.33 10.11
CA PHE A 37 -1.65 -5.76 10.05
C PHE A 37 -2.93 -6.13 10.80
N ASN A 38 -3.72 -7.02 10.21
CA ASN A 38 -4.98 -7.47 10.78
C ASN A 38 -4.80 -8.69 11.71
N PHE A 39 -3.75 -9.49 11.51
CA PHE A 39 -3.56 -10.75 12.20
C PHE A 39 -2.18 -10.86 12.86
N VAL A 40 -2.13 -11.57 13.99
CA VAL A 40 -0.89 -11.79 14.74
C VAL A 40 0.19 -12.50 13.91
N HIS A 41 -0.21 -13.46 13.07
CA HIS A 41 0.74 -14.15 12.19
C HIS A 41 1.35 -13.25 11.12
N GLU A 42 0.64 -12.22 10.66
CA GLU A 42 1.18 -11.22 9.73
C GLU A 42 2.25 -10.36 10.41
N ALA A 43 2.02 -10.01 11.68
CA ALA A 43 3.00 -9.28 12.49
C ALA A 43 4.26 -10.14 12.76
N ALA A 44 4.09 -11.45 12.98
CA ALA A 44 5.20 -12.38 13.20
C ALA A 44 6.02 -12.63 11.93
N ASN A 45 5.35 -12.80 10.78
CA ASN A 45 6.00 -13.09 9.50
C ASN A 45 6.41 -11.83 8.72
N GLY A 46 5.90 -10.66 9.09
CA GLY A 46 6.10 -9.39 8.39
C GLY A 46 5.44 -9.32 7.00
N ARG A 47 4.47 -10.19 6.70
CA ARG A 47 3.84 -10.34 5.38
C ARG A 47 2.33 -10.30 5.48
N THR A 48 1.68 -9.53 4.61
CA THR A 48 0.23 -9.47 4.49
C THR A 48 -0.28 -10.76 3.83
N SER A 49 -1.26 -11.40 4.44
CA SER A 49 -1.95 -12.60 3.94
C SER A 49 -3.44 -12.36 3.68
N SER A 50 -3.95 -11.23 4.13
CA SER A 50 -5.34 -10.80 4.02
C SER A 50 -5.47 -9.51 3.21
N ILE A 51 -6.69 -9.05 3.01
CA ILE A 51 -6.96 -7.72 2.46
C ILE A 51 -7.02 -6.74 3.64
N GLY A 52 -6.01 -5.90 3.77
CA GLY A 52 -5.98 -4.81 4.74
C GLY A 52 -6.76 -3.60 4.22
N GLN A 53 -7.51 -2.94 5.10
CA GLN A 53 -8.16 -1.67 4.78
C GLN A 53 -7.72 -0.62 5.81
N GLU A 54 -7.26 0.51 5.31
CA GLU A 54 -6.93 1.69 6.10
C GLU A 54 -7.49 2.95 5.44
N ILE A 55 -7.84 3.94 6.25
CA ILE A 55 -8.40 5.18 5.74
C ILE A 55 -7.53 6.38 6.09
N MET A 56 -7.58 7.39 5.24
CA MET A 56 -6.96 8.68 5.45
C MET A 56 -7.96 9.77 5.04
N GLY A 57 -8.21 10.69 5.95
CA GLY A 57 -9.16 11.77 5.74
C GLY A 57 -8.49 13.12 5.65
N PHE A 58 -9.07 14.04 4.89
CA PHE A 58 -8.60 15.39 4.73
C PHE A 58 -9.72 16.40 4.98
N SER A 59 -9.36 17.49 5.68
CA SER A 59 -10.22 18.66 5.89
C SER A 59 -10.42 19.46 4.60
N GLU A 60 -11.25 20.51 4.65
CA GLU A 60 -11.39 21.50 3.57
C GLU A 60 -10.06 22.15 3.16
N LYS A 61 -9.17 22.33 4.12
CA LYS A 61 -7.84 22.92 3.92
C LYS A 61 -6.80 21.93 3.40
N ASN A 62 -7.20 20.67 3.08
CA ASN A 62 -6.33 19.56 2.72
C ASN A 62 -5.36 19.13 3.83
N GLU A 63 -5.67 19.40 5.09
CA GLU A 63 -4.91 18.91 6.23
C GLU A 63 -5.40 17.50 6.58
N GLN A 64 -4.45 16.60 6.88
CA GLN A 64 -4.79 15.24 7.27
C GLN A 64 -5.43 15.23 8.65
N ILE A 65 -6.60 14.57 8.76
CA ILE A 65 -7.33 14.42 10.02
C ILE A 65 -6.81 13.18 10.75
N GLN A 66 -6.42 13.39 12.00
CA GLN A 66 -5.95 12.34 12.89
C GLN A 66 -6.68 12.38 14.23
N LEU A 67 -6.70 11.26 14.92
CA LEU A 67 -7.20 11.19 16.28
C LEU A 67 -6.01 10.97 17.23
N ASP A 68 -5.68 12.01 18.01
CA ASP A 68 -4.55 12.04 18.95
C ASP A 68 -4.82 11.28 20.28
N HIS A 69 -5.52 10.17 20.24
CA HIS A 69 -5.74 9.35 21.40
C HIS A 69 -4.93 8.04 21.32
N GLN A 70 -3.89 7.94 22.14
CA GLN A 70 -2.99 6.77 22.18
C GLN A 70 -3.70 5.43 22.39
N ASN A 71 -4.92 5.42 22.96
CA ASN A 71 -5.71 4.22 23.26
C ASN A 71 -6.99 4.09 22.43
N ALA A 72 -7.16 4.88 21.38
CA ALA A 72 -8.36 4.79 20.54
C ALA A 72 -8.38 3.48 19.73
N SER A 73 -9.51 2.80 19.74
CA SER A 73 -9.72 1.63 18.89
C SER A 73 -9.75 2.04 17.40
N LYS A 74 -9.49 1.08 16.52
CA LYS A 74 -9.58 1.30 15.06
C LYS A 74 -10.93 1.89 14.66
N ASN A 75 -12.02 1.38 15.24
CA ASN A 75 -13.38 1.84 14.96
C ASN A 75 -13.62 3.30 15.38
N GLN A 76 -13.12 3.69 16.57
CA GLN A 76 -13.21 5.07 17.05
C GLN A 76 -12.41 6.02 16.17
N THR A 77 -11.19 5.64 15.78
CA THR A 77 -10.35 6.42 14.86
C THR A 77 -11.04 6.59 13.50
N TRP A 78 -11.60 5.53 12.96
CA TRP A 78 -12.31 5.57 11.68
C TRP A 78 -13.57 6.43 11.74
N ALA A 79 -14.37 6.30 12.81
CA ALA A 79 -15.56 7.14 13.02
C ALA A 79 -15.20 8.63 13.07
N HIS A 80 -14.14 8.97 13.83
CA HIS A 80 -13.65 10.34 13.93
C HIS A 80 -13.18 10.89 12.57
N ILE A 81 -12.32 10.13 11.87
CA ILE A 81 -11.83 10.53 10.54
C ILE A 81 -13.00 10.73 9.59
N THR A 82 -13.93 9.78 9.51
CA THR A 82 -15.06 9.83 8.59
C THR A 82 -15.98 11.03 8.88
N ALA A 83 -16.25 11.31 10.17
CA ALA A 83 -17.13 12.41 10.57
C ALA A 83 -16.55 13.80 10.27
N ASN A 84 -15.23 13.94 10.29
CA ASN A 84 -14.57 15.24 10.15
C ASN A 84 -13.89 15.45 8.78
N SER A 85 -13.97 14.47 7.88
CA SER A 85 -13.32 14.56 6.57
C SER A 85 -14.26 15.05 5.49
N GLN A 86 -13.79 15.96 4.66
CA GLN A 86 -14.43 16.28 3.38
C GLN A 86 -14.01 15.34 2.25
N ARG A 87 -12.76 14.86 2.31
CA ARG A 87 -12.21 13.90 1.35
C ARG A 87 -11.66 12.70 2.09
N LEU A 88 -12.11 11.52 1.67
CA LEU A 88 -11.70 10.25 2.25
C LEU A 88 -10.97 9.41 1.19
N VAL A 89 -9.78 8.92 1.55
CA VAL A 89 -9.02 7.94 0.78
C VAL A 89 -8.99 6.63 1.56
N THR A 90 -9.39 5.54 0.91
CA THR A 90 -9.29 4.19 1.47
C THR A 90 -8.18 3.45 0.76
N PHE A 91 -7.20 2.98 1.50
CA PHE A 91 -6.15 2.10 1.00
C PHE A 91 -6.55 0.64 1.21
N LEU A 92 -6.43 -0.14 0.14
CA LEU A 92 -6.64 -1.58 0.13
C LEU A 92 -5.26 -2.23 0.04
N ASP A 93 -4.68 -2.59 1.20
CA ASP A 93 -3.35 -3.24 1.25
C ASP A 93 -3.50 -4.71 0.88
N LEU A 94 -3.04 -5.06 -0.32
CA LEU A 94 -3.19 -6.39 -0.90
C LEU A 94 -1.89 -7.20 -0.80
N CYS A 95 -2.07 -8.53 -0.81
CA CYS A 95 -0.97 -9.47 -0.70
C CYS A 95 -0.01 -9.38 -1.89
N GLY A 96 1.29 -9.40 -1.63
CA GLY A 96 2.32 -9.39 -2.69
C GLY A 96 2.86 -10.76 -3.07
N HIS A 97 2.54 -11.81 -2.31
CA HIS A 97 3.08 -13.14 -2.51
C HIS A 97 2.26 -13.94 -3.53
N GLU A 98 2.91 -14.68 -4.43
CA GLU A 98 2.27 -15.50 -5.48
C GLU A 98 1.21 -16.45 -4.91
N LYS A 99 1.47 -17.05 -3.74
CA LYS A 99 0.51 -17.93 -3.04
C LYS A 99 -0.85 -17.26 -2.80
N TYR A 100 -0.88 -15.94 -2.60
CA TYR A 100 -2.08 -15.17 -2.31
C TYR A 100 -2.59 -14.36 -3.51
N LEU A 101 -2.14 -14.66 -4.73
CA LEU A 101 -2.55 -13.95 -5.94
C LEU A 101 -4.08 -13.94 -6.12
N LYS A 102 -4.75 -15.05 -5.79
CA LYS A 102 -6.21 -15.15 -5.82
C LYS A 102 -6.88 -14.14 -4.87
N THR A 103 -6.32 -13.95 -3.67
CA THR A 103 -6.80 -12.96 -2.69
C THR A 103 -6.61 -11.54 -3.23
N THR A 104 -5.47 -11.27 -3.86
CA THR A 104 -5.19 -9.98 -4.50
C THR A 104 -6.16 -9.70 -5.65
N MET A 105 -6.41 -10.67 -6.51
CA MET A 105 -7.42 -10.57 -7.59
C MET A 105 -8.82 -10.32 -7.02
N PHE A 106 -9.21 -11.06 -5.98
CA PHE A 106 -10.50 -10.82 -5.32
C PHE A 106 -10.60 -9.40 -4.75
N GLY A 107 -9.53 -8.88 -4.17
CA GLY A 107 -9.48 -7.49 -3.68
C GLY A 107 -9.63 -6.46 -4.80
N LEU A 108 -8.99 -6.67 -5.95
CA LEU A 108 -9.10 -5.78 -7.10
C LEU A 108 -10.49 -5.84 -7.75
N VAL A 109 -11.04 -7.03 -7.94
CA VAL A 109 -12.36 -7.20 -8.58
C VAL A 109 -13.50 -6.86 -7.62
N GLY A 110 -13.44 -7.39 -6.39
CA GLY A 110 -14.57 -7.29 -5.45
C GLY A 110 -14.68 -5.94 -4.74
N LEU A 111 -13.57 -5.22 -4.55
CA LEU A 111 -13.58 -3.92 -3.86
C LEU A 111 -13.58 -2.72 -4.82
N MET A 112 -13.47 -2.97 -6.11
CA MET A 112 -13.58 -1.97 -7.18
C MET A 112 -12.78 -0.69 -6.88
N PRO A 113 -11.45 -0.75 -6.81
CA PRO A 113 -10.63 0.42 -6.55
C PRO A 113 -10.70 1.42 -7.71
N ASP A 114 -10.63 2.71 -7.37
CA ASP A 114 -10.56 3.79 -8.36
C ASP A 114 -9.16 3.84 -9.01
N TYR A 115 -8.13 3.46 -8.25
CA TYR A 115 -6.73 3.45 -8.70
C TYR A 115 -5.97 2.24 -8.15
N SER A 116 -4.96 1.80 -8.89
CA SER A 116 -3.95 0.86 -8.42
C SER A 116 -2.61 1.57 -8.19
N MET A 117 -2.12 1.55 -6.97
CA MET A 117 -0.78 2.00 -6.60
C MET A 117 0.16 0.79 -6.65
N ILE A 118 1.04 0.74 -7.65
CA ILE A 118 2.02 -0.34 -7.79
C ILE A 118 3.29 0.06 -7.05
N VAL A 119 3.61 -0.66 -5.98
CA VAL A 119 4.79 -0.39 -5.15
C VAL A 119 5.95 -1.29 -5.59
N VAL A 120 7.04 -0.65 -6.03
CA VAL A 120 8.26 -1.31 -6.52
C VAL A 120 9.44 -0.97 -5.62
N GLY A 121 10.07 -1.98 -5.03
CA GLY A 121 11.31 -1.77 -4.28
C GLY A 121 12.48 -1.58 -5.24
N ALA A 122 13.14 -0.43 -5.21
CA ALA A 122 14.27 -0.11 -6.09
C ALA A 122 15.42 -1.13 -5.99
N ASN A 123 15.61 -1.72 -4.81
CA ASN A 123 16.65 -2.72 -4.55
C ASN A 123 16.38 -4.10 -5.19
N MET A 124 15.14 -4.37 -5.60
CA MET A 124 14.73 -5.65 -6.19
C MET A 124 14.32 -5.51 -7.67
N GLY A 125 14.10 -4.29 -8.12
CA GLY A 125 13.65 -4.02 -9.49
C GLY A 125 12.23 -4.50 -9.79
N VAL A 126 11.91 -4.57 -11.08
CA VAL A 126 10.60 -5.02 -11.58
C VAL A 126 10.55 -6.54 -11.63
N SER A 127 10.00 -7.15 -10.58
CA SER A 127 9.87 -8.60 -10.46
C SER A 127 8.75 -9.17 -11.35
N LYS A 128 8.72 -10.52 -11.45
CA LYS A 128 7.61 -11.25 -12.10
C LYS A 128 6.26 -10.84 -11.48
N MET A 129 6.16 -10.84 -10.15
CA MET A 129 4.90 -10.49 -9.47
C MET A 129 4.47 -9.03 -9.71
N THR A 130 5.42 -8.10 -9.86
CA THR A 130 5.11 -6.71 -10.26
C THR A 130 4.45 -6.67 -11.64
N ARG A 131 4.96 -7.45 -12.60
CA ARG A 131 4.40 -7.56 -13.96
C ARG A 131 3.02 -8.19 -13.96
N GLU A 132 2.81 -9.24 -13.17
CA GLU A 132 1.51 -9.90 -13.00
C GLU A 132 0.46 -8.93 -12.43
N HIS A 133 0.79 -8.20 -11.36
CA HIS A 133 -0.10 -7.21 -10.76
C HIS A 133 -0.40 -6.06 -11.73
N LEU A 134 0.58 -5.60 -12.49
CA LEU A 134 0.41 -4.60 -13.55
C LEU A 134 -0.56 -5.12 -14.62
N GLY A 135 -0.33 -6.33 -15.13
CA GLY A 135 -1.18 -6.96 -16.13
C GLY A 135 -2.64 -7.12 -15.67
N ILE A 136 -2.85 -7.52 -14.41
CA ILE A 136 -4.19 -7.64 -13.83
C ILE A 136 -4.88 -6.27 -13.75
N SER A 137 -4.19 -5.22 -13.27
CA SER A 137 -4.76 -3.87 -13.18
C SER A 137 -5.14 -3.33 -14.57
N LEU A 138 -4.30 -3.53 -15.57
CA LEU A 138 -4.58 -3.14 -16.96
C LEU A 138 -5.75 -3.93 -17.55
N ALA A 139 -5.80 -5.25 -17.33
CA ALA A 139 -6.90 -6.10 -17.81
C ALA A 139 -8.25 -5.72 -17.19
N LEU A 140 -8.25 -5.24 -15.95
CA LEU A 140 -9.45 -4.77 -15.26
C LEU A 140 -9.78 -3.29 -15.59
N GLY A 141 -8.96 -2.61 -16.38
CA GLY A 141 -9.16 -1.20 -16.73
C GLY A 141 -9.01 -0.24 -15.54
N VAL A 142 -8.32 -0.66 -14.47
CA VAL A 142 -8.08 0.18 -13.29
C VAL A 142 -6.91 1.12 -13.57
N PRO A 143 -7.10 2.44 -13.55
CA PRO A 143 -6.01 3.41 -13.69
C PRO A 143 -4.93 3.16 -12.65
N LEU A 144 -3.66 3.31 -13.04
CA LEU A 144 -2.56 2.99 -12.15
C LEU A 144 -1.48 4.07 -12.10
N PHE A 145 -0.75 4.08 -10.99
CA PHE A 145 0.49 4.83 -10.85
C PHE A 145 1.51 3.98 -10.08
N VAL A 146 2.78 4.30 -10.25
CA VAL A 146 3.88 3.55 -9.65
C VAL A 146 4.55 4.37 -8.56
N VAL A 147 4.85 3.73 -7.44
CA VAL A 147 5.65 4.28 -6.35
C VAL A 147 6.91 3.44 -6.18
N VAL A 148 8.07 4.08 -6.34
CA VAL A 148 9.37 3.43 -6.13
C VAL A 148 9.83 3.69 -4.71
N THR A 149 10.09 2.61 -3.97
CA THR A 149 10.51 2.63 -2.57
C THR A 149 11.96 2.16 -2.41
N LYS A 150 12.53 2.30 -1.21
CA LYS A 150 13.86 1.77 -0.86
C LYS A 150 14.99 2.31 -1.76
N ILE A 151 14.84 3.57 -2.19
CA ILE A 151 15.83 4.24 -3.04
C ILE A 151 17.15 4.50 -2.31
N ASP A 152 17.09 4.62 -0.99
CA ASP A 152 18.20 4.86 -0.07
C ASP A 152 19.15 3.65 0.05
N ILE A 153 18.62 2.43 -0.08
CA ILE A 153 19.39 1.18 0.05
C ILE A 153 19.67 0.49 -1.29
N ALA A 154 19.10 1.00 -2.37
CA ALA A 154 19.27 0.41 -3.70
C ALA A 154 20.63 0.83 -4.31
N PRO A 155 21.41 -0.11 -4.86
CA PRO A 155 22.56 0.25 -5.68
C PRO A 155 22.13 1.13 -6.87
N LYS A 156 22.92 2.15 -7.19
CA LYS A 156 22.56 3.17 -8.21
C LYS A 156 22.22 2.55 -9.57
N ASN A 157 23.01 1.58 -10.01
CA ASN A 157 22.77 0.86 -11.26
C ASN A 157 21.44 0.10 -11.27
N VAL A 158 21.07 -0.56 -10.15
CA VAL A 158 19.79 -1.30 -10.03
C VAL A 158 18.60 -0.33 -10.01
N TYR A 159 18.76 0.82 -9.36
CA TYR A 159 17.74 1.88 -9.36
C TYR A 159 17.50 2.44 -10.76
N GLU A 160 18.58 2.79 -11.48
CA GLU A 160 18.49 3.31 -12.86
C GLU A 160 17.87 2.29 -13.83
N GLU A 161 18.25 1.01 -13.72
CA GLU A 161 17.67 -0.08 -14.50
C GLU A 161 16.16 -0.27 -14.18
N THR A 162 15.80 -0.16 -12.90
CA THR A 162 14.40 -0.23 -12.46
C THR A 162 13.57 0.87 -13.09
N LEU A 163 14.06 2.13 -13.07
CA LEU A 163 13.37 3.26 -13.69
C LEU A 163 13.23 3.08 -15.21
N ALA A 164 14.33 2.70 -15.88
CA ALA A 164 14.31 2.47 -17.32
C ALA A 164 13.34 1.34 -17.72
N THR A 165 13.25 0.29 -16.90
CA THR A 165 12.30 -0.80 -17.11
C THR A 165 10.85 -0.34 -16.93
N LEU A 166 10.57 0.45 -15.88
CA LEU A 166 9.25 1.02 -15.64
C LEU A 166 8.79 1.93 -16.76
N GLN A 167 9.67 2.80 -17.24
CA GLN A 167 9.39 3.70 -18.38
C GLN A 167 9.07 2.95 -19.69
N LYS A 168 9.60 1.73 -19.88
CA LYS A 168 9.29 0.90 -21.04
C LYS A 168 7.98 0.14 -20.94
N ILE A 169 7.49 -0.09 -19.72
CA ILE A 169 6.30 -0.91 -19.45
C ILE A 169 5.05 -0.02 -19.35
N LEU A 170 5.21 1.20 -18.87
CA LEU A 170 4.15 2.21 -18.74
C LEU A 170 3.99 3.03 -20.01
#